data_6c0483919f3a934d0ebc92a9c8039a91
#
_entry.id   6c0483919f3a934d0ebc92a9c8039a91
#
_cell.length_a   1.000
_cell.length_b   1.000
_cell.length_c   1.000
_cell.angle_alpha   90.00
_cell.angle_beta   90.00
_cell.angle_gamma   90.00
#
_symmetry.space_group_name_H-M   'P 1'
#
loop_
_entity.id
_entity.type
_entity.pdbx_description
1 polymer ?
#
loop_
_entity_poly.entity_id
_entity_poly.type
_entity_poly.pdbx_seq_one_letter_code
_entity_poly.pdbx_strand_id
1 'polypeptide(L)'
;MMHAYHILGFFFTAILGTLSHFFYEWSNQNTLVGLFSPVNESTWEHMKLIFFPVLVYVLVLVLLKRLRIHPNKRSQSESASCPQKRVNSAFYNALLFGNLSGTISIPFFFYTYSGILGKHLLFLDILTFLAGLFITFYFTRKLENSKFLCTHRRTVYLLTVLFAIAFFIFTFFPPKIGLFQIP
;
A
#
# COMPACT_ATOMS: atom_id res chain seq x y z
N MET A 1 -2.52 20.65 -7.72
CA MET A 1 -2.08 19.40 -8.39
C MET A 1 -1.90 18.22 -7.42
N MET A 2 -1.30 18.38 -6.23
CA MET A 2 -1.09 17.26 -5.27
C MET A 2 -2.39 16.60 -4.80
N HIS A 3 -3.49 17.34 -4.57
CA HIS A 3 -4.79 16.77 -4.21
C HIS A 3 -5.32 15.75 -5.21
N ALA A 4 -5.09 15.96 -6.51
CA ALA A 4 -5.54 15.03 -7.54
C ALA A 4 -4.83 13.67 -7.45
N TYR A 5 -3.55 13.63 -7.09
CA TYR A 5 -2.83 12.36 -6.92
C TYR A 5 -3.32 11.54 -5.73
N HIS A 6 -3.76 12.18 -4.63
CA HIS A 6 -4.35 11.45 -3.50
C HIS A 6 -5.70 10.83 -3.86
N ILE A 7 -6.57 11.60 -4.52
CA ILE A 7 -7.90 11.12 -4.94
C ILE A 7 -7.75 10.02 -5.99
N LEU A 8 -6.92 10.25 -7.02
CA LEU A 8 -6.66 9.25 -8.05
C LEU A 8 -6.05 7.97 -7.47
N GLY A 9 -5.10 8.11 -6.55
CA GLY A 9 -4.48 6.99 -5.86
C GLY A 9 -5.47 6.19 -5.02
N PHE A 10 -6.37 6.87 -4.31
CA PHE A 10 -7.41 6.21 -3.52
C PHE A 10 -8.31 5.34 -4.42
N PHE A 11 -8.87 5.91 -5.48
CA PHE A 11 -9.74 5.16 -6.39
C PHE A 11 -8.97 4.07 -7.16
N PHE A 12 -7.75 4.35 -7.63
CA PHE A 12 -6.90 3.36 -8.27
C PHE A 12 -6.66 2.16 -7.37
N THR A 13 -6.27 2.40 -6.11
CA THR A 13 -5.99 1.34 -5.14
C THR A 13 -7.27 0.61 -4.73
N ALA A 14 -8.40 1.33 -4.58
CA ALA A 14 -9.68 0.72 -4.27
C ALA A 14 -10.11 -0.26 -5.36
N ILE A 15 -10.08 0.17 -6.63
CA ILE A 15 -10.46 -0.66 -7.77
C ILE A 15 -9.51 -1.85 -7.92
N LEU A 16 -8.19 -1.58 -7.96
CA LEU A 16 -7.19 -2.64 -8.15
C LEU A 16 -7.17 -3.61 -6.97
N GLY A 17 -7.33 -3.12 -5.73
CA GLY A 17 -7.40 -3.96 -4.54
C GLY A 17 -8.61 -4.88 -4.57
N THR A 18 -9.80 -4.34 -4.88
CA THR A 18 -11.02 -5.16 -5.03
C THR A 18 -10.87 -6.20 -6.15
N LEU A 19 -10.33 -5.82 -7.31
CA LEU A 19 -10.10 -6.75 -8.42
C LEU A 19 -9.06 -7.82 -8.07
N SER A 20 -8.01 -7.45 -7.35
CA SER A 20 -6.94 -8.39 -6.98
C SER A 20 -7.42 -9.52 -6.06
N HIS A 21 -8.55 -9.34 -5.37
CA HIS A 21 -9.20 -10.41 -4.60
C HIS A 21 -9.55 -11.62 -5.47
N PHE A 22 -9.88 -11.39 -6.74
CA PHE A 22 -10.31 -12.45 -7.67
C PHE A 22 -9.17 -12.96 -8.57
N PHE A 23 -8.01 -12.29 -8.61
CA PHE A 23 -6.93 -12.61 -9.56
C PHE A 23 -6.38 -14.02 -9.40
N TYR A 24 -6.30 -14.52 -8.18
CA TYR A 24 -5.81 -15.87 -7.92
C TYR A 24 -6.72 -16.93 -8.54
N GLU A 25 -8.04 -16.80 -8.37
CA GLU A 25 -9.01 -17.70 -8.99
C GLU A 25 -9.04 -17.56 -10.51
N TRP A 26 -9.07 -16.33 -11.03
CA TRP A 26 -9.08 -16.07 -12.47
C TRP A 26 -7.82 -16.58 -13.19
N SER A 27 -6.69 -16.65 -12.48
CA SER A 27 -5.45 -17.19 -13.01
C SER A 27 -5.33 -18.71 -12.91
N ASN A 28 -6.41 -19.42 -12.59
CA ASN A 28 -6.42 -20.86 -12.30
C ASN A 28 -5.43 -21.25 -11.20
N GLN A 29 -5.46 -20.47 -10.10
CA GLN A 29 -4.64 -20.67 -8.89
C GLN A 29 -3.13 -20.61 -9.18
N ASN A 30 -2.72 -19.74 -10.09
CA ASN A 30 -1.32 -19.57 -10.45
C ASN A 30 -0.50 -19.07 -9.25
N THR A 31 0.54 -19.80 -8.89
CA THR A 31 1.40 -19.51 -7.74
C THR A 31 2.04 -18.11 -7.78
N LEU A 32 2.45 -17.64 -8.97
CA LEU A 32 3.04 -16.29 -9.12
C LEU A 32 1.99 -15.20 -8.85
N VAL A 33 0.74 -15.41 -9.25
CA VAL A 33 -0.35 -14.48 -8.97
C VAL A 33 -0.68 -14.48 -7.48
N GLY A 34 -0.67 -15.66 -6.83
CA GLY A 34 -0.89 -15.80 -5.38
C GLY A 34 0.15 -15.07 -4.50
N LEU A 35 1.34 -14.75 -5.03
CA LEU A 35 2.29 -13.91 -4.29
C LEU A 35 1.78 -12.47 -4.08
N PHE A 36 1.01 -11.95 -5.04
CA PHE A 36 0.57 -10.55 -5.07
C PHE A 36 -0.92 -10.36 -4.76
N SER A 37 -1.70 -11.43 -4.85
CA SER A 37 -3.15 -11.47 -4.58
C SER A 37 -3.47 -12.47 -3.47
N PRO A 38 -4.60 -12.32 -2.76
CA PRO A 38 -5.01 -13.26 -1.73
C PRO A 38 -5.19 -14.68 -2.30
N VAL A 39 -4.66 -15.68 -1.61
CA VAL A 39 -4.83 -17.11 -1.94
C VAL A 39 -5.92 -17.78 -1.09
N ASN A 40 -6.33 -17.15 -0.01
CA ASN A 40 -7.39 -17.60 0.89
C ASN A 40 -7.99 -16.40 1.65
N GLU A 41 -9.04 -16.66 2.44
CA GLU A 41 -9.81 -15.64 3.18
C GLU A 41 -9.17 -15.27 4.55
N SER A 42 -7.88 -15.56 4.78
CA SER A 42 -7.23 -15.16 6.02
C SER A 42 -6.99 -13.64 6.07
N THR A 43 -6.99 -13.08 7.28
CA THR A 43 -6.73 -11.66 7.49
C THR A 43 -5.36 -11.22 6.93
N TRP A 44 -4.34 -12.11 7.02
CA TRP A 44 -3.03 -11.87 6.45
C TRP A 44 -3.08 -11.66 4.92
N GLU A 45 -3.80 -12.52 4.23
CA GLU A 45 -3.94 -12.43 2.78
C GLU A 45 -4.72 -11.17 2.36
N HIS A 46 -5.74 -10.76 3.12
CA HIS A 46 -6.47 -9.52 2.88
C HIS A 46 -5.61 -8.26 3.01
N MET A 47 -4.55 -8.28 3.81
CA MET A 47 -3.60 -7.17 3.87
C MET A 47 -2.93 -6.88 2.51
N LYS A 48 -2.79 -7.88 1.63
CA LYS A 48 -2.25 -7.72 0.28
C LYS A 48 -3.12 -6.82 -0.59
N LEU A 49 -4.43 -6.74 -0.34
CA LEU A 49 -5.39 -5.92 -1.10
C LEU A 49 -5.09 -4.41 -1.03
N ILE A 50 -4.38 -3.95 -0.01
CA ILE A 50 -3.89 -2.57 0.08
C ILE A 50 -2.41 -2.52 -0.33
N PHE A 51 -1.60 -3.40 0.23
CA PHE A 51 -0.16 -3.32 0.13
C PHE A 51 0.35 -3.30 -1.31
N PHE A 52 0.01 -4.30 -2.11
CA PHE A 52 0.50 -4.41 -3.49
C PHE A 52 -0.14 -3.39 -4.44
N PRO A 53 -1.44 -3.11 -4.43
CA PRO A 53 -2.02 -2.05 -5.26
C PRO A 53 -1.41 -0.67 -5.02
N VAL A 54 -1.08 -0.31 -3.78
CA VAL A 54 -0.37 0.95 -3.49
C VAL A 54 1.05 0.92 -4.06
N LEU A 55 1.77 -0.20 -3.98
CA LEU A 55 3.10 -0.32 -4.61
C LEU A 55 3.02 -0.20 -6.13
N VAL A 56 2.01 -0.78 -6.76
CA VAL A 56 1.74 -0.60 -8.20
C VAL A 56 1.47 0.87 -8.51
N TYR A 57 0.67 1.56 -7.69
CA TYR A 57 0.44 3.00 -7.85
C TYR A 57 1.73 3.82 -7.76
N VAL A 58 2.60 3.52 -6.77
CA VAL A 58 3.94 4.14 -6.68
C VAL A 58 4.75 3.91 -7.95
N LEU A 59 4.77 2.68 -8.45
CA LEU A 59 5.48 2.32 -9.69
C LEU A 59 4.95 3.11 -10.90
N VAL A 60 3.64 3.17 -11.07
CA VAL A 60 2.99 3.94 -12.14
C VAL A 60 3.40 5.41 -12.08
N LEU A 61 3.36 6.04 -10.89
CA LEU A 61 3.77 7.43 -10.73
C LEU A 61 5.25 7.66 -11.07
N VAL A 62 6.13 6.72 -10.69
CA VAL A 62 7.57 6.80 -11.00
C VAL A 62 7.78 6.66 -12.52
N LEU A 63 7.09 5.74 -13.18
CA LEU A 63 7.18 5.54 -14.63
C LEU A 63 6.66 6.76 -15.40
N LEU A 64 5.49 7.28 -15.04
CA LEU A 64 4.93 8.48 -15.65
C LEU A 64 5.86 9.69 -15.51
N LYS A 65 6.52 9.82 -14.36
CA LYS A 65 7.51 10.86 -14.16
C LYS A 65 8.72 10.67 -15.07
N ARG A 66 9.23 9.45 -15.22
CA ARG A 66 10.36 9.16 -16.12
C ARG A 66 10.01 9.48 -17.58
N LEU A 67 8.80 9.12 -18.03
CA LEU A 67 8.34 9.39 -19.39
C LEU A 67 8.16 10.89 -19.68
N ARG A 68 7.75 11.69 -18.67
CA ARG A 68 7.62 13.15 -18.81
C ARG A 68 8.96 13.91 -18.82
N ILE A 69 10.07 13.28 -18.42
CA ILE A 69 11.40 13.91 -18.36
C ILE A 69 12.11 13.90 -19.73
N HIS A 70 11.60 13.24 -20.76
CA HIS A 70 12.04 13.41 -22.15
C HIS A 70 11.06 14.31 -22.90
N PRO A 71 11.32 15.63 -23.12
CA PRO A 71 12.39 16.20 -23.89
C PRO A 71 12.96 17.51 -23.30
N ASN A 72 14.27 17.71 -23.51
CA ASN A 72 14.94 19.00 -23.62
C ASN A 72 14.75 20.05 -22.51
N LYS A 73 15.53 19.96 -21.42
CA LYS A 73 15.93 21.13 -20.63
C LYS A 73 17.42 21.07 -20.29
N ARG A 74 18.24 21.52 -21.25
CA ARG A 74 19.44 22.27 -20.96
C ARG A 74 19.01 23.58 -20.30
N SER A 75 19.77 23.98 -19.30
CA SER A 75 19.72 25.25 -18.56
C SER A 75 18.58 25.42 -17.56
N GLN A 76 18.92 25.17 -16.30
CA GLN A 76 18.68 26.16 -15.26
C GLN A 76 19.72 25.98 -14.15
N SER A 77 20.46 27.04 -13.95
CA SER A 77 21.51 27.28 -13.01
C SER A 77 21.21 26.77 -11.59
N GLU A 78 22.25 26.19 -11.00
CA GLU A 78 22.39 25.99 -9.57
C GLU A 78 22.23 27.33 -8.84
N SER A 79 21.15 27.45 -8.09
CA SER A 79 21.05 28.34 -6.96
C SER A 79 20.50 27.53 -5.81
N ALA A 80 21.38 27.26 -4.86
CA ALA A 80 21.12 26.41 -3.72
C ALA A 80 20.16 27.09 -2.74
N SER A 81 19.06 26.47 -2.47
CA SER A 81 18.41 26.36 -1.16
C SER A 81 17.13 25.56 -1.26
N CYS A 82 17.18 24.36 -0.77
CA CYS A 82 16.09 23.39 -0.61
C CYS A 82 15.45 22.91 -1.92
N PRO A 83 15.94 21.82 -2.51
CA PRO A 83 15.66 21.47 -3.90
C PRO A 83 14.29 20.81 -4.07
N GLN A 84 13.56 21.26 -5.08
CA GLN A 84 12.36 20.65 -5.71
C GLN A 84 12.45 19.11 -5.87
N LYS A 85 13.66 18.58 -5.95
CA LYS A 85 13.96 17.14 -5.96
C LYS A 85 13.59 16.41 -4.65
N ARG A 86 13.56 17.12 -3.50
CA ARG A 86 13.19 16.58 -2.19
C ARG A 86 11.68 16.43 -1.99
N VAL A 87 10.87 17.32 -2.54
CA VAL A 87 9.40 17.29 -2.38
C VAL A 87 8.83 16.01 -2.98
N ASN A 88 9.27 15.62 -4.18
CA ASN A 88 8.83 14.36 -4.79
C ASN A 88 9.26 13.12 -4.00
N SER A 89 10.45 13.13 -3.41
CA SER A 89 10.91 12.04 -2.56
C SER A 89 10.11 11.94 -1.25
N ALA A 90 9.71 13.09 -0.68
CA ALA A 90 8.88 13.13 0.52
C ALA A 90 7.49 12.52 0.29
N PHE A 91 6.85 12.83 -0.85
CA PHE A 91 5.57 12.23 -1.23
C PHE A 91 5.62 10.71 -1.32
N TYR A 92 6.63 10.14 -2.02
CA TYR A 92 6.76 8.69 -2.12
C TYR A 92 7.02 8.03 -0.76
N ASN A 93 7.82 8.65 0.11
CA ASN A 93 8.05 8.16 1.45
C ASN A 93 6.78 8.20 2.30
N ALA A 94 5.99 9.28 2.18
CA ALA A 94 4.72 9.40 2.87
C ALA A 94 3.71 8.35 2.37
N LEU A 95 3.70 8.08 1.05
CA LEU A 95 2.82 7.06 0.46
C LEU A 95 3.21 5.65 0.92
N LEU A 96 4.50 5.31 1.01
CA LEU A 96 4.95 4.02 1.54
C LEU A 96 4.66 3.90 3.04
N PHE A 97 4.84 4.95 3.82
CA PHE A 97 4.47 4.97 5.24
C PHE A 97 2.96 4.81 5.42
N GLY A 98 2.17 5.56 4.64
CA GLY A 98 0.71 5.41 4.61
C GLY A 98 0.28 4.00 4.25
N ASN A 99 0.94 3.39 3.25
CA ASN A 99 0.70 2.00 2.86
C ASN A 99 0.91 1.03 4.02
N LEU A 100 2.03 1.10 4.72
CA LEU A 100 2.30 0.26 5.89
C LEU A 100 1.24 0.48 6.98
N SER A 101 0.88 1.73 7.27
CA SER A 101 -0.12 2.07 8.28
C SER A 101 -1.51 1.53 7.91
N GLY A 102 -1.95 1.71 6.66
CA GLY A 102 -3.22 1.18 6.17
C GLY A 102 -3.27 -0.34 6.15
N THR A 103 -2.18 -0.98 5.71
CA THR A 103 -2.05 -2.44 5.71
C THR A 103 -2.17 -3.03 7.11
N ILE A 104 -1.48 -2.46 8.11
CA ILE A 104 -1.54 -2.91 9.52
C ILE A 104 -2.91 -2.62 10.16
N SER A 105 -3.62 -1.61 9.68
CA SER A 105 -4.96 -1.29 10.23
C SER A 105 -6.02 -2.36 9.90
N ILE A 106 -5.85 -3.17 8.85
CA ILE A 106 -6.78 -4.26 8.51
C ILE A 106 -6.94 -5.25 9.68
N PRO A 107 -5.86 -5.94 10.15
CA PRO A 107 -6.01 -6.87 11.25
C PRO A 107 -6.49 -6.18 12.54
N PHE A 108 -6.07 -4.93 12.78
CA PHE A 108 -6.53 -4.18 13.95
C PHE A 108 -8.06 -4.02 13.95
N PHE A 109 -8.65 -3.53 12.89
CA PHE A 109 -10.10 -3.37 12.79
C PHE A 109 -10.83 -4.71 12.75
N PHE A 110 -10.32 -5.67 11.97
CA PHE A 110 -10.92 -6.99 11.84
C PHE A 110 -11.06 -7.67 13.22
N TYR A 111 -9.97 -7.79 13.97
CA TYR A 111 -10.01 -8.42 15.29
C TYR A 111 -10.77 -7.59 16.33
N THR A 112 -10.81 -6.27 16.21
CA THR A 112 -11.59 -5.43 17.10
C THR A 112 -13.08 -5.69 16.92
N TYR A 113 -13.61 -5.62 15.70
CA TYR A 113 -15.04 -5.80 15.50
C TYR A 113 -15.47 -7.28 15.68
N SER A 114 -14.69 -8.23 15.15
CA SER A 114 -15.01 -9.66 15.27
C SER A 114 -14.92 -10.15 16.72
N GLY A 115 -13.98 -9.61 17.51
CA GLY A 115 -13.90 -9.88 18.94
C GLY A 115 -15.10 -9.35 19.73
N ILE A 116 -15.66 -8.19 19.34
CA ILE A 116 -16.87 -7.64 19.98
C ILE A 116 -18.13 -8.41 19.57
N LEU A 117 -18.26 -8.74 18.26
CA LEU A 117 -19.47 -9.37 17.71
C LEU A 117 -19.47 -10.89 17.83
N GLY A 118 -18.31 -11.51 18.09
CA GLY A 118 -18.13 -12.96 18.11
C GLY A 118 -18.27 -13.65 16.74
N LYS A 119 -18.34 -12.88 15.67
CA LYS A 119 -18.43 -13.36 14.26
C LYS A 119 -17.89 -12.31 13.29
N HIS A 120 -17.46 -12.78 12.12
CA HIS A 120 -17.13 -11.89 11.02
C HIS A 120 -18.37 -11.63 10.15
N LEU A 121 -18.42 -10.44 9.52
CA LEU A 121 -19.50 -10.01 8.64
C LEU A 121 -18.88 -9.40 7.39
N LEU A 122 -19.23 -9.91 6.21
CA LEU A 122 -18.70 -9.43 4.92
C LEU A 122 -18.79 -7.89 4.76
N PHE A 123 -19.88 -7.29 5.21
CA PHE A 123 -20.04 -5.83 5.17
C PHE A 123 -18.96 -5.10 5.98
N LEU A 124 -18.66 -5.60 7.20
CA LEU A 124 -17.62 -5.02 8.05
C LEU A 124 -16.22 -5.31 7.50
N ASP A 125 -16.01 -6.44 6.85
CA ASP A 125 -14.74 -6.75 6.18
C ASP A 125 -14.45 -5.76 5.06
N ILE A 126 -15.47 -5.43 4.24
CA ILE A 126 -15.35 -4.37 3.23
C ILE A 126 -15.08 -3.00 3.89
N LEU A 127 -15.74 -2.68 5.00
CA LEU A 127 -15.47 -1.45 5.73
C LEU A 127 -14.04 -1.39 6.29
N THR A 128 -13.48 -2.50 6.78
CA THR A 128 -12.08 -2.53 7.24
C THR A 128 -11.10 -2.25 6.10
N PHE A 129 -11.35 -2.79 4.91
CA PHE A 129 -10.58 -2.48 3.71
C PHE A 129 -10.65 -0.99 3.34
N LEU A 130 -11.86 -0.41 3.29
CA LEU A 130 -12.05 1.01 3.00
C LEU A 130 -11.41 1.91 4.07
N ALA A 131 -11.51 1.55 5.35
CA ALA A 131 -10.86 2.25 6.44
C ALA A 131 -9.34 2.22 6.30
N GLY A 132 -8.76 1.06 5.95
CA GLY A 132 -7.34 0.92 5.67
C GLY A 132 -6.86 1.79 4.50
N LEU A 133 -7.65 1.86 3.41
CA LEU A 133 -7.37 2.77 2.30
C LEU A 133 -7.43 4.25 2.75
N PHE A 134 -8.45 4.62 3.51
CA PHE A 134 -8.57 5.97 4.04
C PHE A 134 -7.36 6.34 4.90
N ILE A 135 -6.92 5.46 5.79
CA ILE A 135 -5.73 5.63 6.64
C ILE A 135 -4.48 5.80 5.78
N THR A 136 -4.32 4.98 4.72
CA THR A 136 -3.20 5.07 3.78
C THR A 136 -3.07 6.48 3.22
N PHE A 137 -4.13 7.02 2.62
CA PHE A 137 -4.09 8.33 1.96
C PHE A 137 -4.18 9.50 2.93
N TYR A 138 -4.79 9.34 4.09
CA TYR A 138 -4.76 10.31 5.18
C TYR A 138 -3.34 10.56 5.68
N PHE A 139 -2.61 9.49 6.03
CA PHE A 139 -1.21 9.62 6.47
C PHE A 139 -0.31 10.10 5.34
N THR A 140 -0.51 9.66 4.12
CA THR A 140 0.21 10.17 2.96
C THR A 140 0.09 11.69 2.87
N ARG A 141 -1.13 12.21 2.91
CA ARG A 141 -1.39 13.65 2.85
C ARG A 141 -0.83 14.42 4.04
N LYS A 142 -1.01 13.88 5.25
CA LYS A 142 -0.56 14.53 6.49
C LYS A 142 0.97 14.61 6.57
N LEU A 143 1.67 13.61 6.02
CA LEU A 143 3.10 13.45 6.21
C LEU A 143 3.93 13.74 4.95
N GLU A 144 3.33 14.10 3.81
CA GLU A 144 4.04 14.37 2.55
C GLU A 144 5.06 15.50 2.65
N ASN A 145 4.89 16.43 3.62
CA ASN A 145 5.81 17.52 3.91
C ASN A 145 6.60 17.33 5.21
N SER A 146 6.53 16.15 5.82
CA SER A 146 7.17 15.87 7.10
C SER A 146 8.69 15.74 6.98
N LYS A 147 9.42 16.54 7.75
CA LYS A 147 10.89 16.41 7.89
C LYS A 147 11.27 15.06 8.51
N PHE A 148 10.44 14.52 9.40
CA PHE A 148 10.66 13.22 10.03
C PHE A 148 10.78 12.09 9.00
N LEU A 149 9.86 12.01 8.04
CA LEU A 149 9.92 10.97 6.99
C LEU A 149 11.10 11.17 6.02
N CYS A 150 11.55 12.40 5.81
CA CYS A 150 12.76 12.64 5.04
C CYS A 150 14.00 12.06 5.74
N THR A 151 14.08 12.18 7.05
CA THR A 151 15.19 11.65 7.86
C THR A 151 15.14 10.12 7.94
N HIS A 152 13.95 9.54 8.15
CA HIS A 152 13.75 8.09 8.32
C HIS A 152 13.41 7.35 7.01
N ARG A 153 13.72 7.94 5.87
CA ARG A 153 13.45 7.37 4.55
C ARG A 153 13.92 5.91 4.41
N ARG A 154 15.16 5.63 4.83
CA ARG A 154 15.73 4.28 4.73
C ARG A 154 14.95 3.26 5.53
N THR A 155 14.47 3.64 6.71
CA THR A 155 13.66 2.78 7.59
C THR A 155 12.32 2.44 6.93
N VAL A 156 11.63 3.42 6.33
CA VAL A 156 10.36 3.18 5.63
C VAL A 156 10.54 2.23 4.45
N TYR A 157 11.59 2.42 3.63
CA TYR A 157 11.90 1.49 2.53
C TYR A 157 12.22 0.09 3.05
N LEU A 158 13.06 -0.02 4.08
CA LEU A 158 13.41 -1.31 4.68
C LEU A 158 12.18 -2.04 5.19
N LEU A 159 11.30 -1.36 5.93
CA LEU A 159 10.05 -1.94 6.42
C LEU A 159 9.13 -2.38 5.27
N THR A 160 9.02 -1.59 4.21
CA THR A 160 8.22 -1.97 3.03
C THR A 160 8.77 -3.24 2.37
N VAL A 161 10.10 -3.35 2.22
CA VAL A 161 10.74 -4.55 1.66
C VAL A 161 10.56 -5.76 2.58
N LEU A 162 10.72 -5.58 3.91
CA LEU A 162 10.49 -6.65 4.88
C LEU A 162 9.05 -7.15 4.85
N PHE A 163 8.06 -6.26 4.74
CA PHE A 163 6.66 -6.64 4.58
C PHE A 163 6.41 -7.43 3.29
N ALA A 164 6.99 -7.00 2.16
CA ALA A 164 6.89 -7.74 0.89
C ALA A 164 7.48 -9.14 1.00
N ILE A 165 8.67 -9.28 1.61
CA ILE A 165 9.31 -10.57 1.86
C ILE A 165 8.45 -11.44 2.79
N ALA A 166 7.87 -10.85 3.86
CA ALA A 166 7.00 -11.55 4.78
C ALA A 166 5.73 -12.07 4.06
N PHE A 167 5.12 -11.27 3.19
CA PHE A 167 4.00 -11.74 2.36
C PHE A 167 4.39 -12.95 1.53
N PHE A 168 5.53 -12.91 0.84
CA PHE A 168 5.98 -14.03 0.01
C PHE A 168 6.25 -15.29 0.83
N ILE A 169 6.95 -15.18 1.97
CA ILE A 169 7.24 -16.33 2.83
C ILE A 169 5.96 -16.92 3.41
N PHE A 170 5.08 -16.09 3.98
CA PHE A 170 3.91 -16.57 4.70
C PHE A 170 2.73 -16.97 3.80
N THR A 171 2.76 -16.65 2.52
CA THR A 171 1.86 -17.25 1.53
C THR A 171 2.15 -18.74 1.36
N PHE A 172 3.41 -19.16 1.38
CA PHE A 172 3.81 -20.57 1.23
C PHE A 172 3.91 -21.32 2.56
N PHE A 173 4.32 -20.63 3.61
CA PHE A 173 4.58 -21.20 4.92
C PHE A 173 3.85 -20.45 6.03
N PRO A 174 2.49 -20.46 6.02
CA PRO A 174 1.71 -19.72 7.00
C PRO A 174 1.90 -20.31 8.41
N PRO A 175 2.22 -19.50 9.42
CA PRO A 175 2.24 -19.95 10.81
C PRO A 175 0.84 -20.34 11.30
N LYS A 176 0.73 -21.28 12.25
CA LYS A 176 -0.55 -21.72 12.82
C LYS A 176 -1.06 -20.76 13.91
N ILE A 177 -1.22 -19.49 13.58
CA ILE A 177 -1.81 -18.45 14.46
C ILE A 177 -3.01 -17.81 13.76
N GLY A 178 -3.95 -17.25 14.53
CA GLY A 178 -5.22 -16.75 14.03
C GLY A 178 -5.14 -15.82 12.82
N LEU A 179 -4.07 -15.02 12.72
CA LEU A 179 -3.86 -14.07 11.60
C LEU A 179 -3.81 -14.76 10.22
N PHE A 180 -3.33 -16.01 10.17
CA PHE A 180 -3.15 -16.80 8.95
C PHE A 180 -4.24 -17.88 8.77
N GLN A 181 -5.16 -17.99 9.71
CA GLN A 181 -6.28 -18.91 9.63
C GLN A 181 -7.48 -18.23 8.98
N ILE A 182 -8.29 -19.02 8.28
CA ILE A 182 -9.58 -18.57 7.75
C ILE A 182 -10.52 -18.40 8.94
N PRO A 183 -11.17 -17.25 9.09
CA PRO A 183 -12.06 -16.94 10.21
C PRO A 183 -13.38 -17.72 10.18
#